data_6e423debf4c796c49103c2be48b1e6ba
#
_entry.id   6e423debf4c796c49103c2be48b1e6ba
#
_cell.length_a   1.000
_cell.length_b   1.000
_cell.length_c   1.000
_cell.angle_alpha   90.00
_cell.angle_beta   90.00
_cell.angle_gamma   90.00
#
_symmetry.space_group_name_H-M   'P 1'
#
loop_
_entity.id
_entity.type
_entity.pdbx_description
1 polymer ?
#
loop_
_entity_poly.entity_id
_entity_poly.type
_entity_poly.pdbx_seq_one_letter_code
_entity_poly.pdbx_strand_id
1 'polypeptide(L)'
;MRLGSDNMAYTAVQAVFLVFRRRVTPRQGIALAGVLPSVPRAIFVHGWDIEAPPVPFADRASLTAEAQALRPNHNLTPANCIEATARAVRRSVDQRDLDRVLATMPEPARAFWHVATDDPSELSQRII
;
A
#
# COMPACT_ATOMS: atom_id res chain seq x y z
N MET A 1 -9.30 -17.86 -8.05
CA MET A 1 -7.87 -17.53 -7.97
C MET A 1 -7.13 -18.67 -7.30
N ARG A 2 -5.96 -19.02 -7.80
CA ARG A 2 -5.21 -20.13 -7.24
C ARG A 2 -4.61 -19.76 -5.89
N LEU A 3 -4.59 -20.73 -4.97
CA LEU A 3 -4.14 -20.49 -3.62
C LEU A 3 -2.72 -19.95 -3.54
N GLY A 4 -1.81 -20.50 -4.35
CA GLY A 4 -0.43 -20.00 -4.37
C GLY A 4 -0.32 -18.57 -4.84
N SER A 5 -1.11 -18.17 -5.84
CA SER A 5 -1.15 -16.79 -6.33
C SER A 5 -1.71 -15.85 -5.27
N ASP A 6 -2.70 -16.29 -4.51
CA ASP A 6 -3.26 -15.49 -3.41
C ASP A 6 -2.22 -15.25 -2.32
N ASN A 7 -1.44 -16.28 -1.97
CA ASN A 7 -0.40 -16.14 -0.96
C ASN A 7 0.69 -15.19 -1.42
N MET A 8 1.07 -15.23 -2.69
CA MET A 8 2.08 -14.32 -3.23
C MET A 8 1.59 -12.88 -3.22
N ALA A 9 0.34 -12.67 -3.66
CA ALA A 9 -0.25 -11.33 -3.65
C ALA A 9 -0.36 -10.78 -2.23
N TYR A 10 -0.79 -11.61 -1.29
CA TYR A 10 -0.91 -11.23 0.12
C TYR A 10 0.44 -10.80 0.68
N THR A 11 1.48 -11.58 0.42
CA THR A 11 2.83 -11.31 0.92
C THR A 11 3.36 -10.00 0.36
N ALA A 12 3.17 -9.76 -0.94
CA ALA A 12 3.62 -8.51 -1.57
C ALA A 12 2.88 -7.31 -1.00
N VAL A 13 1.56 -7.41 -0.82
CA VAL A 13 0.76 -6.32 -0.25
C VAL A 13 1.21 -6.01 1.17
N GLN A 14 1.45 -7.04 1.98
CA GLN A 14 1.91 -6.86 3.35
C GLN A 14 3.25 -6.12 3.38
N ALA A 15 4.19 -6.52 2.53
CA ALA A 15 5.50 -5.87 2.47
C ALA A 15 5.37 -4.40 2.07
N VAL A 16 4.56 -4.10 1.05
CA VAL A 16 4.34 -2.73 0.60
C VAL A 16 3.69 -1.89 1.69
N PHE A 17 2.70 -2.42 2.39
CA PHE A 17 2.07 -1.72 3.50
C PHE A 17 3.06 -1.43 4.63
N LEU A 18 3.96 -2.36 4.93
CA LEU A 18 4.98 -2.14 5.96
C LEU A 18 5.95 -1.03 5.57
N VAL A 19 6.36 -0.99 4.30
CA VAL A 19 7.25 0.06 3.81
C VAL A 19 6.58 1.44 3.95
N PHE A 20 5.33 1.56 3.55
CA PHE A 20 4.59 2.83 3.67
C PHE A 20 4.36 3.20 5.13
N ARG A 21 3.90 2.23 5.92
CA ARG A 21 3.54 2.46 7.33
C ARG A 21 4.68 3.03 8.15
N ARG A 22 5.90 2.62 7.85
CA ARG A 22 7.09 3.11 8.55
C ARG A 22 7.33 4.60 8.36
N ARG A 23 6.71 5.21 7.35
CA ARG A 23 7.02 6.57 6.92
C ARG A 23 5.94 7.58 7.24
N VAL A 24 4.87 7.13 7.84
CA VAL A 24 3.75 8.00 8.23
C VAL A 24 3.56 7.98 9.73
N THR A 25 2.93 9.03 10.25
CA THR A 25 2.56 9.05 11.66
C THR A 25 1.42 8.07 11.92
N PRO A 26 1.22 7.66 13.19
CA PRO A 26 0.07 6.82 13.52
C PRO A 26 -1.26 7.43 13.08
N ARG A 27 -1.40 8.76 13.25
CA ARG A 27 -2.63 9.45 12.81
C ARG A 27 -2.85 9.31 11.31
N GLN A 28 -1.80 9.51 10.53
CA GLN A 28 -1.88 9.37 9.08
C GLN A 28 -2.19 7.94 8.67
N GLY A 29 -1.52 6.97 9.28
CA GLY A 29 -1.73 5.57 8.97
C GLY A 29 -3.13 5.09 9.32
N ILE A 30 -3.67 5.52 10.46
CA ILE A 30 -5.02 5.15 10.86
C ILE A 30 -6.04 5.77 9.91
N ALA A 31 -5.80 7.01 9.46
CA ALA A 31 -6.67 7.65 8.48
C ALA A 31 -6.71 6.85 7.18
N LEU A 32 -5.56 6.37 6.72
CA LEU A 32 -5.52 5.51 5.53
C LEU A 32 -6.24 4.18 5.78
N ALA A 33 -5.97 3.55 6.92
CA ALA A 33 -6.63 2.29 7.25
C ALA A 33 -8.14 2.43 7.26
N GLY A 34 -8.64 3.59 7.66
CA GLY A 34 -10.08 3.86 7.72
C GLY A 34 -10.79 3.80 6.37
N VAL A 35 -10.06 4.01 5.26
CA VAL A 35 -10.65 3.93 3.92
C VAL A 35 -10.40 2.58 3.24
N LEU A 36 -9.64 1.69 3.87
CA LEU A 36 -9.38 0.36 3.33
C LEU A 36 -10.50 -0.62 3.69
N PRO A 37 -10.79 -1.60 2.82
CA PRO A 37 -11.68 -2.70 3.19
C PRO A 37 -11.13 -3.51 4.36
N SER A 38 -11.97 -4.37 4.95
CA SER A 38 -11.65 -5.07 6.20
C SER A 38 -10.34 -5.85 6.18
N VAL A 39 -10.08 -6.64 5.14
CA VAL A 39 -8.88 -7.47 5.10
C VAL A 39 -7.63 -6.65 4.88
N PRO A 40 -7.55 -5.76 3.88
CA PRO A 40 -6.40 -4.85 3.76
C PRO A 40 -6.19 -4.01 5.00
N ARG A 41 -7.24 -3.55 5.66
CA ARG A 41 -7.13 -2.79 6.90
C ARG A 41 -6.42 -3.61 7.98
N ALA A 42 -6.82 -4.86 8.16
CA ALA A 42 -6.21 -5.73 9.15
C ALA A 42 -4.74 -5.97 8.84
N ILE A 43 -4.39 -6.18 7.58
CA ILE A 43 -3.00 -6.34 7.16
C ILE A 43 -2.20 -5.08 7.46
N PHE A 44 -2.77 -3.92 7.16
CA PHE A 44 -2.08 -2.64 7.31
C PHE A 44 -1.70 -2.36 8.77
N VAL A 45 -2.58 -2.66 9.71
CA VAL A 45 -2.36 -2.30 11.12
C VAL A 45 -1.72 -3.42 11.93
N HIS A 46 -1.63 -4.63 11.39
CA HIS A 46 -1.14 -5.78 12.14
C HIS A 46 0.29 -5.55 12.63
N GLY A 47 0.48 -5.72 13.94
CA GLY A 47 1.81 -5.65 14.53
C GLY A 47 2.47 -4.28 14.46
N TRP A 48 1.70 -3.21 14.29
CA TRP A 48 2.25 -1.86 14.15
C TRP A 48 2.75 -1.35 15.50
N ASP A 49 4.04 -1.04 15.55
CA ASP A 49 4.63 -0.34 16.69
C ASP A 49 4.47 1.16 16.48
N ILE A 50 3.42 1.71 17.07
CA ILE A 50 3.10 3.13 16.92
C ILE A 50 4.05 4.05 17.67
N GLU A 51 4.91 3.49 18.54
CA GLU A 51 5.93 4.26 19.26
C GLU A 51 7.17 4.49 18.40
N ALA A 52 7.37 3.69 17.35
CA ALA A 52 8.52 3.87 16.47
C ALA A 52 8.36 5.16 15.67
N PRO A 53 9.39 6.04 15.66
CA PRO A 53 9.30 7.29 14.91
C PRO A 53 9.31 7.00 13.40
N PRO A 54 8.58 7.82 12.61
CA PRO A 54 8.61 7.65 11.16
C PRO A 54 10.00 7.83 10.58
N VAL A 55 10.31 7.06 9.53
CA VAL A 55 11.57 7.22 8.78
C VAL A 55 11.29 7.99 7.49
N PRO A 56 12.29 8.65 6.90
CA PRO A 56 12.08 9.44 5.69
C PRO A 56 11.66 8.57 4.50
N PHE A 57 10.89 9.16 3.59
CA PHE A 57 10.64 8.54 2.29
C PHE A 57 11.93 8.50 1.48
N ALA A 58 12.02 7.50 0.61
CA ALA A 58 13.14 7.32 -0.30
C ALA A 58 12.61 7.25 -1.73
N ASP A 59 13.49 7.08 -2.69
CA ASP A 59 13.07 6.93 -4.07
C ASP A 59 12.35 5.58 -4.28
N ARG A 60 11.66 5.46 -5.40
CA ARG A 60 10.85 4.27 -5.70
C ARG A 60 11.69 3.00 -5.70
N ALA A 61 12.89 3.05 -6.27
CA ALA A 61 13.76 1.88 -6.33
C ALA A 61 14.19 1.42 -4.95
N SER A 62 14.53 2.35 -4.06
CA SER A 62 14.90 2.03 -2.69
C SER A 62 13.72 1.47 -1.90
N LEU A 63 12.53 2.04 -2.07
CA LEU A 63 11.33 1.55 -1.40
C LEU A 63 10.98 0.14 -1.87
N THR A 64 11.11 -0.12 -3.16
CA THR A 64 10.87 -1.45 -3.73
C THR A 64 11.86 -2.47 -3.16
N ALA A 65 13.14 -2.10 -3.09
CA ALA A 65 14.16 -2.98 -2.52
C ALA A 65 13.87 -3.29 -1.05
N GLU A 66 13.40 -2.30 -0.30
CA GLU A 66 13.01 -2.52 1.10
C GLU A 66 11.84 -3.50 1.20
N ALA A 67 10.83 -3.36 0.35
CA ALA A 67 9.69 -4.28 0.34
C ALA A 67 10.14 -5.71 0.02
N GLN A 68 11.03 -5.86 -0.94
CA GLN A 68 11.57 -7.18 -1.29
C GLN A 68 12.39 -7.78 -0.14
N ALA A 69 13.15 -6.95 0.58
CA ALA A 69 13.99 -7.40 1.68
C ALA A 69 13.18 -7.83 2.91
N LEU A 70 11.98 -7.29 3.10
CA LEU A 70 11.12 -7.65 4.22
C LEU A 70 10.66 -9.11 4.16
N ARG A 71 10.73 -9.73 2.99
CA ARG A 71 10.37 -11.13 2.79
C ARG A 71 11.47 -11.85 2.01
N PRO A 72 12.67 -11.98 2.58
CA PRO A 72 13.83 -12.48 1.84
C PRO A 72 13.69 -13.92 1.36
N ASN A 73 12.84 -14.72 2.01
CA ASN A 73 12.63 -16.11 1.61
C ASN A 73 11.54 -16.25 0.56
N HIS A 74 10.93 -15.14 0.16
CA HIS A 74 9.88 -15.12 -0.86
C HIS A 74 10.42 -14.38 -2.07
N ASN A 75 11.05 -15.13 -2.98
CA ASN A 75 11.60 -14.57 -4.21
C ASN A 75 10.54 -14.00 -5.13
N LEU A 76 9.31 -13.86 -4.63
CA LEU A 76 8.15 -13.61 -5.46
C LEU A 76 7.58 -12.21 -5.28
N THR A 77 8.24 -11.36 -4.46
CA THR A 77 7.86 -9.95 -4.40
C THR A 77 8.40 -9.26 -5.65
N PRO A 78 7.53 -8.88 -6.58
CA PRO A 78 8.01 -8.39 -7.88
C PRO A 78 8.58 -6.99 -7.79
N ALA A 79 9.36 -6.62 -8.80
CA ALA A 79 9.98 -5.30 -8.87
C ALA A 79 8.94 -4.17 -8.99
N ASN A 80 7.72 -4.47 -9.44
CA ASN A 80 6.65 -3.49 -9.53
C ASN A 80 5.64 -3.61 -8.39
N CYS A 81 6.04 -4.16 -7.25
CA CYS A 81 5.12 -4.48 -6.17
C CYS A 81 4.37 -3.26 -5.62
N ILE A 82 5.03 -2.10 -5.56
CA ILE A 82 4.40 -0.89 -5.04
C ILE A 82 3.28 -0.44 -5.99
N GLU A 83 3.57 -0.36 -7.28
CA GLU A 83 2.56 0.04 -8.27
C GLU A 83 1.41 -0.96 -8.31
N ALA A 84 1.72 -2.24 -8.31
CA ALA A 84 0.69 -3.28 -8.34
C ALA A 84 -0.20 -3.21 -7.10
N THR A 85 0.38 -2.98 -5.92
CA THR A 85 -0.39 -2.83 -4.68
C THR A 85 -1.23 -1.56 -4.71
N ALA A 86 -0.66 -0.44 -5.18
CA ALA A 86 -1.40 0.82 -5.29
C ALA A 86 -2.60 0.67 -6.23
N ARG A 87 -2.40 -0.01 -7.34
CA ARG A 87 -3.47 -0.25 -8.31
C ARG A 87 -4.57 -1.13 -7.70
N ALA A 88 -4.19 -2.18 -6.99
CA ALA A 88 -5.14 -3.07 -6.33
C ALA A 88 -5.94 -2.34 -5.25
N VAL A 89 -5.26 -1.51 -4.44
CA VAL A 89 -5.91 -0.72 -3.39
C VAL A 89 -6.93 0.23 -4.02
N ARG A 90 -6.53 0.95 -5.08
CA ARG A 90 -7.43 1.91 -5.72
C ARG A 90 -8.67 1.25 -6.31
N ARG A 91 -8.58 -0.01 -6.72
CA ARG A 91 -9.74 -0.76 -7.22
C ARG A 91 -10.68 -1.23 -6.12
N SER A 92 -10.20 -1.30 -4.88
CA SER A 92 -11.00 -1.85 -3.77
C SER A 92 -11.55 -0.79 -2.83
N VAL A 93 -11.23 0.49 -3.05
CA VAL A 93 -11.66 1.61 -2.19
C VAL A 93 -12.46 2.63 -3.00
N ASP A 94 -13.18 3.51 -2.29
CA ASP A 94 -13.70 4.72 -2.90
C ASP A 94 -12.52 5.66 -3.11
N GLN A 95 -12.19 5.96 -4.38
CA GLN A 95 -11.02 6.74 -4.69
C GLN A 95 -11.10 8.18 -4.19
N ARG A 96 -12.32 8.74 -4.08
CA ARG A 96 -12.47 10.07 -3.51
C ARG A 96 -12.10 10.08 -2.03
N ASP A 97 -12.46 9.04 -1.30
CA ASP A 97 -12.08 8.93 0.11
C ASP A 97 -10.57 8.75 0.25
N LEU A 98 -9.98 7.90 -0.59
CA LEU A 98 -8.53 7.71 -0.58
C LEU A 98 -7.80 9.00 -0.89
N ASP A 99 -8.22 9.71 -1.93
CA ASP A 99 -7.56 10.96 -2.32
C ASP A 99 -7.73 12.03 -1.26
N ARG A 100 -8.88 12.07 -0.58
CA ARG A 100 -9.09 13.02 0.54
C ARG A 100 -8.11 12.75 1.67
N VAL A 101 -7.89 11.50 2.02
CA VAL A 101 -6.93 11.12 3.06
C VAL A 101 -5.51 11.46 2.62
N LEU A 102 -5.14 11.10 1.38
CA LEU A 102 -3.80 11.37 0.87
C LEU A 102 -3.50 12.86 0.77
N ALA A 103 -4.53 13.68 0.53
CA ALA A 103 -4.36 15.14 0.46
C ALA A 103 -3.89 15.73 1.78
N THR A 104 -4.09 15.04 2.90
CA THR A 104 -3.61 15.49 4.22
C THR A 104 -2.17 15.08 4.50
N MET A 105 -1.54 14.37 3.58
CA MET A 105 -0.21 13.80 3.75
C MET A 105 0.82 14.52 2.87
N PRO A 106 2.11 14.39 3.19
CA PRO A 106 3.17 14.95 2.36
C PRO A 106 3.16 14.37 0.94
N GLU A 107 3.77 15.11 0.00
CA GLU A 107 3.82 14.69 -1.39
C GLU A 107 4.36 13.28 -1.59
N PRO A 108 5.46 12.85 -0.92
CA PRO A 108 5.96 11.49 -1.13
C PRO A 108 4.94 10.41 -0.79
N ALA A 109 4.06 10.65 0.19
CA ALA A 109 3.00 9.70 0.52
C ALA A 109 1.97 9.63 -0.61
N ARG A 110 1.60 10.79 -1.18
CA ARG A 110 0.69 10.82 -2.32
C ARG A 110 1.30 10.12 -3.53
N ALA A 111 2.57 10.39 -3.79
CA ALA A 111 3.29 9.77 -4.91
C ALA A 111 3.36 8.24 -4.77
N PHE A 112 3.48 7.76 -3.54
CA PHE A 112 3.54 6.32 -3.27
C PHE A 112 2.30 5.61 -3.80
N TRP A 113 1.13 6.20 -3.62
CA TRP A 113 -0.15 5.59 -4.01
C TRP A 113 -0.66 6.06 -5.37
N HIS A 114 0.09 6.91 -6.05
CA HIS A 114 -0.31 7.38 -7.38
C HIS A 114 -0.17 6.25 -8.40
N VAL A 115 -1.18 6.12 -9.26
CA VAL A 115 -1.15 5.18 -10.36
C VAL A 115 -1.40 5.95 -11.64
N ALA A 116 -0.45 5.86 -12.57
CA ALA A 116 -0.60 6.46 -13.88
C ALA A 116 -1.55 5.60 -14.71
N THR A 117 -2.62 6.22 -15.20
CA THR A 117 -3.55 5.55 -16.12
C THR A 117 -4.22 6.59 -17.00
N ASP A 118 -4.45 6.23 -18.24
CA ASP A 118 -5.16 7.09 -19.19
C ASP A 118 -6.67 6.85 -19.12
N ASP A 119 -7.10 5.81 -18.45
CA ASP A 119 -8.52 5.45 -18.34
C ASP A 119 -8.92 5.35 -16.87
N PRO A 120 -9.55 6.41 -16.33
CA PRO A 120 -9.97 6.39 -14.92
C PRO A 120 -10.92 5.25 -14.57
N SER A 121 -11.64 4.71 -15.56
CA SER A 121 -12.56 3.61 -15.29
C SER A 121 -11.84 2.34 -14.85
N GLU A 122 -10.57 2.19 -15.21
CA GLU A 122 -9.77 1.06 -14.77
C GLU A 122 -9.58 1.03 -13.25
N LEU A 123 -9.70 2.20 -12.62
CA LEU A 123 -9.51 2.34 -11.18
C LEU A 123 -10.84 2.46 -10.44
N SER A 124 -11.96 2.34 -11.14
CA SER A 124 -13.26 2.43 -10.51
C SER A 124 -13.52 1.23 -9.61
N GLN A 125 -14.10 1.49 -8.43
CA GLN A 125 -14.52 0.44 -7.53
C GLN A 125 -15.55 -0.43 -8.23
N ARG A 126 -15.33 -1.74 -8.19
CA ARG A 126 -16.26 -2.68 -8.78
C ARG A 126 -17.30 -3.10 -7.76
N ILE A 127 -18.55 -2.97 -8.14
CA ILE A 127 -19.66 -3.47 -7.36
C ILE A 127 -20.03 -4.81 -7.98
N ILE A 128 -19.96 -5.83 -7.18
CA ILE A 128 -20.27 -7.19 -7.63
C ILE A 128 -21.61 -7.62 -7.08
#